data_82b7fbc57eb254bcc8b50a69510bee18
#
_entry.id   82b7fbc57eb254bcc8b50a69510bee18
#
_cell.length_a   1.000
_cell.length_b   1.000
_cell.length_c   1.000
_cell.angle_alpha   90.00
_cell.angle_beta   90.00
_cell.angle_gamma   90.00
#
_symmetry.space_group_name_H-M   'P 1'
#
loop_
_entity.id
_entity.type
_entity.pdbx_description
1 polymer ?
#
loop_
_entity_poly.entity_id
_entity_poly.type
_entity_poly.pdbx_seq_one_letter_code
_entity_poly.pdbx_strand_id
1 'polypeptide(L)'
;PAFKRFLDETGMDLRSFLGRFTETGYLVTIACIVAAVALVLTLVARYMKKGKKVLKNLWAGVSSLRKLNNLPLFLFWSLMIWACYFLHFYLAFFCFDFTANIPPAAAFLIFCISTFAVLVPTPNGAGPWHFAVKTSLVLYGVAAGNAILFALAVHTIQTGLVVVLGLWGWLSTTYLQKKRIQSNKPSNA
;
A
#
# COMPACT_ATOMS: atom_id res chain seq x y z
N PRO A 1 -17.99 -1.43 -18.62
CA PRO A 1 -18.28 0.00 -18.87
C PRO A 1 -17.22 0.92 -18.28
N ALA A 2 -16.76 0.71 -17.03
CA ALA A 2 -15.78 1.55 -16.35
C ALA A 2 -14.39 1.55 -17.01
N PHE A 3 -13.91 0.40 -17.45
CA PHE A 3 -12.62 0.25 -18.12
C PHE A 3 -12.59 0.99 -19.49
N LYS A 4 -13.72 1.01 -20.18
CA LYS A 4 -13.83 1.73 -21.46
C LYS A 4 -13.76 3.24 -21.25
N ARG A 5 -14.42 3.78 -20.22
CA ARG A 5 -14.32 5.20 -19.83
C ARG A 5 -12.90 5.60 -19.41
N PHE A 6 -12.20 4.73 -18.68
CA PHE A 6 -10.82 4.96 -18.29
C PHE A 6 -9.89 5.09 -19.50
N LEU A 7 -10.07 4.26 -20.54
CA LEU A 7 -9.30 4.35 -21.79
C LEU A 7 -9.63 5.64 -22.55
N ASP A 8 -10.90 6.04 -22.60
CA ASP A 8 -11.34 7.26 -23.27
C ASP A 8 -10.82 8.53 -22.57
N GLU A 9 -10.78 8.54 -21.23
CA GLU A 9 -10.29 9.68 -20.42
C GLU A 9 -8.76 9.80 -20.38
N THR A 10 -8.03 8.69 -20.53
CA THR A 10 -6.56 8.70 -20.56
C THR A 10 -6.00 9.01 -21.96
N GLY A 11 -6.85 9.11 -22.97
CA GLY A 11 -6.43 9.34 -24.36
C GLY A 11 -5.63 8.18 -24.97
N MET A 12 -5.58 7.02 -24.29
CA MET A 12 -4.96 5.81 -24.79
C MET A 12 -5.93 5.07 -25.72
N ASP A 13 -5.99 5.49 -26.97
CA ASP A 13 -6.68 4.71 -27.98
C ASP A 13 -5.85 3.48 -28.35
N LEU A 14 -6.22 2.36 -27.72
CA LEU A 14 -5.56 1.05 -27.94
C LEU A 14 -5.66 0.63 -29.43
N ARG A 15 -6.71 1.08 -30.15
CA ARG A 15 -6.87 0.81 -31.58
C ARG A 15 -5.90 1.63 -32.44
N SER A 16 -5.67 2.90 -32.12
CA SER A 16 -4.69 3.73 -32.83
C SER A 16 -3.25 3.28 -32.48
N PHE A 17 -3.01 2.81 -31.25
CA PHE A 17 -1.74 2.22 -30.85
C PHE A 17 -1.48 0.89 -31.61
N LEU A 18 -2.47 -0.01 -31.66
CA LEU A 18 -2.35 -1.28 -32.39
C LEU A 18 -2.39 -1.12 -33.92
N GLY A 19 -3.11 -0.12 -34.45
CA GLY A 19 -3.19 0.16 -35.90
C GLY A 19 -1.90 0.69 -36.51
N ARG A 20 -0.94 1.18 -35.73
CA ARG A 20 0.39 1.58 -36.19
C ARG A 20 1.35 0.42 -36.46
N PHE A 21 0.93 -0.81 -36.15
CA PHE A 21 1.75 -2.02 -36.27
C PHE A 21 1.39 -2.88 -37.50
N THR A 22 0.90 -2.28 -38.59
CA THR A 22 0.62 -3.02 -39.83
C THR A 22 1.92 -3.36 -40.58
N GLU A 23 2.09 -4.62 -40.82
CA GLU A 23 2.98 -5.39 -41.70
C GLU A 23 4.50 -5.32 -41.52
N THR A 24 5.17 -4.19 -41.45
CA THR A 24 6.63 -4.14 -41.27
C THR A 24 7.04 -4.08 -39.80
N GLY A 25 6.14 -3.63 -38.91
CA GLY A 25 6.37 -3.53 -37.47
C GLY A 25 6.16 -4.84 -36.69
N TYR A 26 5.54 -5.86 -37.29
CA TYR A 26 5.19 -7.10 -36.58
C TYR A 26 6.41 -7.84 -36.03
N LEU A 27 7.46 -7.98 -36.84
CA LEU A 27 8.71 -8.61 -36.42
C LEU A 27 9.45 -7.79 -35.36
N VAL A 28 9.45 -6.45 -35.50
CA VAL A 28 10.05 -5.53 -34.52
C VAL A 28 9.27 -5.57 -33.21
N THR A 29 7.95 -5.62 -33.29
CA THR A 29 7.08 -5.72 -32.11
C THR A 29 7.30 -7.03 -31.36
N ILE A 30 7.35 -8.15 -32.08
CA ILE A 30 7.66 -9.45 -31.47
C ILE A 30 9.06 -9.44 -30.86
N ALA A 31 10.05 -8.90 -31.56
CA ALA A 31 11.42 -8.78 -31.04
C ALA A 31 11.48 -7.92 -29.75
N CYS A 32 10.76 -6.79 -29.71
CA CYS A 32 10.66 -5.95 -28.52
C CYS A 32 9.95 -6.65 -27.36
N ILE A 33 8.86 -7.38 -27.62
CA ILE A 33 8.16 -8.16 -26.59
C ILE A 33 9.06 -9.28 -26.06
N VAL A 34 9.73 -10.01 -26.96
CA VAL A 34 10.68 -11.08 -26.57
C VAL A 34 11.85 -10.50 -25.77
N ALA A 35 12.42 -9.36 -26.19
CA ALA A 35 13.47 -8.67 -25.47
C ALA A 35 13.00 -8.16 -24.10
N ALA A 36 11.79 -7.60 -23.99
CA ALA A 36 11.20 -7.16 -22.74
C ALA A 36 10.95 -8.35 -21.79
N VAL A 37 10.42 -9.45 -22.31
CA VAL A 37 10.20 -10.69 -21.53
C VAL A 37 11.55 -11.28 -21.08
N ALA A 38 12.54 -11.34 -21.96
CA ALA A 38 13.88 -11.80 -21.61
C ALA A 38 14.56 -10.91 -20.56
N LEU A 39 14.38 -9.58 -20.68
CA LEU A 39 14.87 -8.62 -19.68
C LEU A 39 14.19 -8.84 -18.33
N VAL A 40 12.86 -8.98 -18.31
CA VAL A 40 12.10 -9.26 -17.08
C VAL A 40 12.53 -10.59 -16.48
N LEU A 41 12.67 -11.64 -17.27
CA LEU A 41 13.13 -12.95 -16.80
C LEU A 41 14.57 -12.91 -16.26
N THR A 42 15.48 -12.17 -16.89
CA THR A 42 16.85 -12.00 -16.39
C THR A 42 16.91 -11.16 -15.12
N LEU A 43 16.10 -10.10 -15.03
CA LEU A 43 15.95 -9.32 -13.80
C LEU A 43 15.35 -10.19 -12.68
N VAL A 44 14.27 -10.92 -12.94
CA VAL A 44 13.67 -11.86 -12.00
C VAL A 44 14.68 -12.93 -11.57
N ALA A 45 15.43 -13.52 -12.49
CA ALA A 45 16.47 -14.52 -12.17
C ALA A 45 17.61 -13.93 -11.33
N ARG A 46 18.05 -12.69 -11.60
CA ARG A 46 19.02 -11.98 -10.77
C ARG A 46 18.46 -11.62 -9.39
N TYR A 47 17.20 -11.19 -9.34
CA TYR A 47 16.51 -10.91 -8.07
C TYR A 47 16.18 -12.20 -7.30
N MET A 48 15.91 -13.32 -7.96
CA MET A 48 15.65 -14.61 -7.30
C MET A 48 16.83 -15.12 -6.47
N LYS A 49 18.10 -14.85 -6.87
CA LYS A 49 19.26 -15.16 -6.01
C LYS A 49 19.23 -14.34 -4.70
N LYS A 50 18.79 -13.08 -4.75
CA LYS A 50 18.49 -12.26 -3.55
C LYS A 50 17.14 -12.64 -2.95
N GLY A 51 16.14 -13.00 -3.75
CA GLY A 51 14.79 -13.38 -3.35
C GLY A 51 14.74 -14.60 -2.44
N LYS A 52 15.60 -15.60 -2.64
CA LYS A 52 15.72 -16.74 -1.70
C LYS A 52 16.15 -16.29 -0.31
N LYS A 53 17.02 -15.29 -0.21
CA LYS A 53 17.44 -14.72 1.09
C LYS A 53 16.31 -13.92 1.73
N VAL A 54 15.59 -13.12 0.94
CA VAL A 54 14.40 -12.37 1.40
C VAL A 54 13.30 -13.32 1.85
N LEU A 55 12.99 -14.35 1.06
CA LEU A 55 11.99 -15.36 1.41
C LEU A 55 12.38 -16.14 2.68
N LYS A 56 13.66 -16.50 2.81
CA LYS A 56 14.18 -17.14 4.03
C LYS A 56 14.06 -16.21 5.25
N ASN A 57 14.34 -14.92 5.09
CA ASN A 57 14.19 -13.94 6.16
C ASN A 57 12.71 -13.70 6.52
N LEU A 58 11.83 -13.65 5.53
CA LEU A 58 10.37 -13.59 5.76
C LEU A 58 9.87 -14.83 6.50
N TRP A 59 10.31 -16.03 6.05
CA TRP A 59 9.96 -17.27 6.74
C TRP A 59 10.50 -17.33 8.16
N ALA A 60 11.72 -16.86 8.38
CA ALA A 60 12.30 -16.73 9.73
C ALA A 60 11.48 -15.75 10.59
N GLY A 61 11.03 -14.63 10.01
CA GLY A 61 10.13 -13.68 10.66
C GLY A 61 8.79 -14.32 11.05
N VAL A 62 8.13 -14.99 10.12
CA VAL A 62 6.87 -15.72 10.37
C VAL A 62 7.08 -16.84 11.41
N SER A 63 8.20 -17.59 11.33
CA SER A 63 8.52 -18.64 12.27
C SER A 63 8.80 -18.11 13.69
N SER A 64 9.28 -16.87 13.81
CA SER A 64 9.50 -16.22 15.10
C SER A 64 8.20 -15.95 15.85
N LEU A 65 7.06 -15.81 15.15
CA LEU A 65 5.74 -15.64 15.77
C LEU A 65 5.37 -16.83 16.65
N ARG A 66 5.83 -18.03 16.31
CA ARG A 66 5.61 -19.24 17.14
C ARG A 66 6.30 -19.18 18.50
N LYS A 67 7.30 -18.29 18.65
CA LYS A 67 8.05 -18.08 19.91
C LYS A 67 7.42 -17.05 20.83
N LEU A 68 6.32 -16.41 20.39
CA LEU A 68 5.61 -15.44 21.20
C LEU A 68 4.81 -16.14 22.30
N ASN A 69 4.97 -15.66 23.54
CA ASN A 69 4.27 -16.21 24.70
C ASN A 69 2.74 -16.10 24.59
N ASN A 70 2.22 -15.10 23.82
CA ASN A 70 0.80 -14.83 23.64
C ASN A 70 0.49 -14.53 22.17
N LEU A 71 0.61 -15.54 21.31
CA LEU A 71 0.29 -15.42 19.88
C LEU A 71 -1.14 -14.93 19.61
N PRO A 72 -2.19 -15.42 20.34
CA PRO A 72 -3.56 -14.94 20.12
C PRO A 72 -3.70 -13.43 20.38
N LEU A 73 -3.08 -12.93 21.43
CA LEU A 73 -3.10 -11.51 21.78
C LEU A 73 -2.37 -10.67 20.73
N PHE A 74 -1.26 -11.16 20.20
CA PHE A 74 -0.53 -10.50 19.11
C PHE A 74 -1.39 -10.41 17.84
N LEU A 75 -2.05 -11.51 17.45
CA LEU A 75 -2.93 -11.54 16.29
C LEU A 75 -4.14 -10.63 16.47
N PHE A 76 -4.73 -10.61 17.67
CA PHE A 76 -5.84 -9.71 17.99
C PHE A 76 -5.45 -8.24 17.80
N TRP A 77 -4.32 -7.81 18.36
CA TRP A 77 -3.87 -6.43 18.20
C TRP A 77 -3.46 -6.10 16.77
N SER A 78 -2.86 -7.04 16.05
CA SER A 78 -2.54 -6.87 14.63
C SER A 78 -3.81 -6.67 13.79
N LEU A 79 -4.83 -7.49 14.00
CA LEU A 79 -6.13 -7.33 13.34
C LEU A 79 -6.80 -6.00 13.69
N MET A 80 -6.73 -5.61 14.98
CA MET A 80 -7.30 -4.34 15.44
C MET A 80 -6.64 -3.14 14.76
N ILE A 81 -5.31 -3.16 14.60
CA ILE A 81 -4.57 -2.11 13.88
C ILE A 81 -5.07 -2.00 12.42
N TRP A 82 -5.18 -3.12 11.72
CA TRP A 82 -5.67 -3.13 10.32
C TRP A 82 -7.13 -2.69 10.23
N ALA A 83 -7.98 -3.09 11.18
CA ALA A 83 -9.35 -2.64 11.26
C ALA A 83 -9.45 -1.12 11.49
N CYS A 84 -8.62 -0.57 12.37
CA CYS A 84 -8.53 0.88 12.60
C CYS A 84 -8.05 1.64 11.35
N TYR A 85 -7.05 1.12 10.62
CA TYR A 85 -6.61 1.72 9.36
C TYR A 85 -7.70 1.72 8.32
N PHE A 86 -8.39 0.60 8.14
CA PHE A 86 -9.53 0.53 7.22
C PHE A 86 -10.66 1.46 7.65
N LEU A 87 -11.02 1.47 8.92
CA LEU A 87 -12.09 2.33 9.45
C LEU A 87 -11.77 3.80 9.24
N HIS A 88 -10.55 4.24 9.54
CA HIS A 88 -10.10 5.61 9.27
C HIS A 88 -10.22 5.94 7.77
N PHE A 89 -9.73 5.06 6.90
CA PHE A 89 -9.81 5.23 5.45
C PHE A 89 -11.27 5.29 4.98
N TYR A 90 -12.12 4.39 5.47
CA TYR A 90 -13.54 4.34 5.11
C TYR A 90 -14.32 5.56 5.60
N LEU A 91 -14.07 6.02 6.82
CA LEU A 91 -14.71 7.22 7.36
C LEU A 91 -14.35 8.48 6.56
N ALA A 92 -13.15 8.53 5.98
CA ALA A 92 -12.75 9.65 5.12
C ALA A 92 -13.63 9.78 3.86
N PHE A 93 -14.25 8.70 3.39
CA PHE A 93 -15.17 8.77 2.24
C PHE A 93 -16.41 9.63 2.51
N PHE A 94 -16.85 9.71 3.76
CA PHE A 94 -17.99 10.54 4.16
C PHE A 94 -17.64 12.01 4.38
N CYS A 95 -16.35 12.35 4.38
CA CYS A 95 -15.90 13.73 4.51
C CYS A 95 -15.99 14.52 3.19
N PHE A 96 -16.23 13.83 2.06
CA PHE A 96 -16.30 14.45 0.74
C PHE A 96 -17.54 13.96 -0.02
N ASP A 97 -18.36 14.88 -0.50
CA ASP A 97 -19.59 14.57 -1.22
C ASP A 97 -19.36 13.67 -2.45
N PHE A 98 -18.23 13.86 -3.13
CA PHE A 98 -17.87 13.10 -4.32
C PHE A 98 -17.45 11.65 -4.06
N THR A 99 -17.21 11.26 -2.81
CA THR A 99 -16.91 9.86 -2.41
C THR A 99 -17.99 9.23 -1.53
N ALA A 100 -18.92 10.01 -1.00
CA ALA A 100 -19.93 9.55 -0.02
C ALA A 100 -20.81 8.38 -0.53
N ASN A 101 -21.03 8.29 -1.86
CA ASN A 101 -21.85 7.25 -2.48
C ASN A 101 -21.06 5.98 -2.88
N ILE A 102 -19.76 5.92 -2.59
CA ILE A 102 -18.95 4.74 -2.90
C ILE A 102 -19.30 3.62 -1.91
N PRO A 103 -19.68 2.42 -2.42
CA PRO A 103 -20.10 1.34 -1.53
C PRO A 103 -18.93 0.81 -0.70
N PRO A 104 -19.21 0.28 0.52
CA PRO A 104 -18.17 -0.21 1.43
C PRO A 104 -17.23 -1.25 0.82
N ALA A 105 -17.76 -2.13 -0.03
CA ALA A 105 -16.97 -3.14 -0.72
C ALA A 105 -15.94 -2.51 -1.69
N ALA A 106 -16.32 -1.43 -2.38
CA ALA A 106 -15.40 -0.70 -3.25
C ALA A 106 -14.33 0.05 -2.42
N ALA A 107 -14.73 0.68 -1.33
CA ALA A 107 -13.79 1.32 -0.40
C ALA A 107 -12.77 0.31 0.16
N PHE A 108 -13.22 -0.90 0.51
CA PHE A 108 -12.34 -1.98 0.96
C PHE A 108 -11.38 -2.44 -0.14
N LEU A 109 -11.87 -2.58 -1.38
CA LEU A 109 -11.01 -2.93 -2.51
C LEU A 109 -9.95 -1.86 -2.77
N ILE A 110 -10.32 -0.58 -2.75
CA ILE A 110 -9.40 0.56 -2.90
C ILE A 110 -8.36 0.54 -1.78
N PHE A 111 -8.77 0.28 -0.54
CA PHE A 111 -7.87 0.12 0.60
C PHE A 111 -6.86 -1.00 0.38
N CYS A 112 -7.29 -2.18 -0.07
CA CYS A 112 -6.40 -3.29 -0.38
C CYS A 112 -5.39 -2.93 -1.47
N ILE A 113 -5.85 -2.38 -2.60
CA ILE A 113 -4.98 -1.99 -3.72
C ILE A 113 -3.94 -0.96 -3.27
N SER A 114 -4.37 0.06 -2.52
CA SER A 114 -3.47 1.10 -2.01
C SER A 114 -2.45 0.56 -1.00
N THR A 115 -2.84 -0.40 -0.19
CA THR A 115 -1.94 -1.10 0.75
C THR A 115 -0.86 -1.88 0.01
N PHE A 116 -1.21 -2.58 -1.07
CA PHE A 116 -0.22 -3.26 -1.92
C PHE A 116 0.73 -2.27 -2.61
N ALA A 117 0.26 -1.09 -2.99
CA ALA A 117 1.10 -0.07 -3.61
C ALA A 117 2.23 0.44 -2.68
N VAL A 118 2.03 0.36 -1.35
CA VAL A 118 3.07 0.72 -0.36
C VAL A 118 4.26 -0.24 -0.38
N LEU A 119 4.16 -1.43 -0.98
CA LEU A 119 5.30 -2.34 -1.16
C LEU A 119 6.40 -1.76 -2.06
N VAL A 120 6.08 -0.76 -2.88
CA VAL A 120 7.10 0.01 -3.62
C VAL A 120 7.91 0.82 -2.61
N PRO A 121 9.26 0.66 -2.56
CA PRO A 121 10.10 1.28 -1.55
C PRO A 121 10.21 2.79 -1.74
N THR A 122 9.26 3.51 -1.18
CA THR A 122 9.22 4.97 -1.12
C THR A 122 8.99 5.43 0.32
N PRO A 123 9.45 6.62 0.72
CA PRO A 123 9.20 7.11 2.07
C PRO A 123 7.69 7.16 2.36
N ASN A 124 7.25 6.38 3.36
CA ASN A 124 5.85 6.31 3.79
C ASN A 124 4.85 5.94 2.68
N GLY A 125 5.29 5.24 1.60
CA GLY A 125 4.43 4.92 0.45
C GLY A 125 4.03 6.14 -0.41
N ALA A 126 4.64 7.31 -0.17
CA ALA A 126 4.34 8.54 -0.92
C ALA A 126 4.56 8.33 -2.43
N GLY A 127 3.60 8.74 -3.22
CA GLY A 127 3.58 8.52 -4.67
C GLY A 127 2.76 7.28 -5.05
N PRO A 128 3.27 6.06 -4.89
CA PRO A 128 2.56 4.83 -5.26
C PRO A 128 1.19 4.69 -4.59
N TRP A 129 1.08 5.01 -3.31
CA TRP A 129 -0.19 4.99 -2.59
C TRP A 129 -1.19 6.01 -3.16
N HIS A 130 -0.74 7.25 -3.40
CA HIS A 130 -1.58 8.29 -3.99
C HIS A 130 -2.05 7.92 -5.39
N PHE A 131 -1.15 7.36 -6.20
CA PHE A 131 -1.49 6.87 -7.53
C PHE A 131 -2.54 5.76 -7.49
N ALA A 132 -2.37 4.78 -6.60
CA ALA A 132 -3.30 3.67 -6.44
C ALA A 132 -4.69 4.14 -6.01
N VAL A 133 -4.79 5.02 -5.01
CA VAL A 133 -6.06 5.57 -4.54
C VAL A 133 -6.72 6.42 -5.62
N LYS A 134 -5.97 7.37 -6.23
CA LYS A 134 -6.49 8.22 -7.31
C LYS A 134 -7.05 7.37 -8.45
N THR A 135 -6.26 6.43 -8.96
CA THR A 135 -6.65 5.59 -10.11
C THR A 135 -7.88 4.75 -9.79
N SER A 136 -7.92 4.17 -8.60
CA SER A 136 -9.07 3.40 -8.16
C SER A 136 -10.34 4.26 -8.04
N LEU A 137 -10.26 5.45 -7.46
CA LEU A 137 -11.39 6.37 -7.36
C LEU A 137 -11.91 6.82 -8.72
N VAL A 138 -11.00 7.09 -9.67
CA VAL A 138 -11.39 7.43 -11.05
C VAL A 138 -12.14 6.28 -11.72
N LEU A 139 -11.74 5.03 -11.50
CA LEU A 139 -12.48 3.84 -12.00
C LEU A 139 -13.91 3.76 -11.43
N TYR A 140 -14.15 4.29 -10.24
CA TYR A 140 -15.48 4.41 -9.64
C TYR A 140 -16.22 5.69 -10.02
N GLY A 141 -15.70 6.49 -10.97
CA GLY A 141 -16.35 7.66 -11.54
C GLY A 141 -16.08 8.97 -10.81
N VAL A 142 -15.13 9.02 -9.88
CA VAL A 142 -14.69 10.26 -9.24
C VAL A 142 -13.79 11.04 -10.19
N ALA A 143 -14.03 12.33 -10.38
CA ALA A 143 -13.20 13.20 -11.21
C ALA A 143 -11.73 13.18 -10.73
N ALA A 144 -10.77 13.16 -11.66
CA ALA A 144 -9.35 12.98 -11.35
C ALA A 144 -8.79 14.03 -10.37
N GLY A 145 -9.26 15.29 -10.46
CA GLY A 145 -8.90 16.37 -9.53
C GLY A 145 -9.38 16.09 -8.09
N ASN A 146 -10.61 15.61 -7.94
CA ASN A 146 -11.19 15.26 -6.65
C ASN A 146 -10.54 14.00 -6.07
N ALA A 147 -10.22 13.02 -6.93
CA ALA A 147 -9.55 11.79 -6.52
C ALA A 147 -8.14 12.05 -5.97
N ILE A 148 -7.36 12.97 -6.58
CA ILE A 148 -6.05 13.35 -6.06
C ILE A 148 -6.17 14.16 -4.76
N LEU A 149 -7.16 15.06 -4.67
CA LEU A 149 -7.44 15.83 -3.45
C LEU A 149 -7.73 14.88 -2.27
N PHE A 150 -8.61 13.90 -2.48
CA PHE A 150 -8.92 12.87 -1.48
C PHE A 150 -7.66 12.13 -1.04
N ALA A 151 -6.87 11.63 -2.01
CA ALA A 151 -5.66 10.88 -1.71
C ALA A 151 -4.65 11.71 -0.89
N LEU A 152 -4.40 12.95 -1.26
CA LEU A 152 -3.51 13.86 -0.54
C LEU A 152 -4.01 14.15 0.87
N ALA A 153 -5.29 14.50 1.02
CA ALA A 153 -5.87 14.84 2.31
C ALA A 153 -5.81 13.65 3.29
N VAL A 154 -6.27 12.48 2.84
CA VAL A 154 -6.31 11.27 3.69
C VAL A 154 -4.89 10.84 4.09
N HIS A 155 -3.95 10.82 3.14
CA HIS A 155 -2.56 10.42 3.44
C HIS A 155 -1.88 11.38 4.41
N THR A 156 -2.09 12.69 4.25
CA THR A 156 -1.52 13.71 5.12
C THR A 156 -2.07 13.60 6.55
N ILE A 157 -3.39 13.47 6.69
CA ILE A 157 -4.04 13.31 8.00
C ILE A 157 -3.58 12.01 8.67
N GLN A 158 -3.57 10.90 7.93
CA GLN A 158 -3.10 9.61 8.45
C GLN A 158 -1.65 9.66 8.90
N THR A 159 -0.77 10.27 8.11
CA THR A 159 0.65 10.44 8.47
C THR A 159 0.80 11.29 9.72
N GLY A 160 0.07 12.40 9.82
CA GLY A 160 0.05 13.25 11.00
C GLY A 160 -0.38 12.49 12.26
N LEU A 161 -1.47 11.73 12.18
CA LEU A 161 -1.95 10.90 13.28
C LEU A 161 -0.91 9.85 13.71
N VAL A 162 -0.29 9.15 12.77
CA VAL A 162 0.74 8.15 13.07
C VAL A 162 1.94 8.77 13.77
N VAL A 163 2.39 9.96 13.33
CA VAL A 163 3.49 10.69 13.97
C VAL A 163 3.12 11.07 15.41
N VAL A 164 1.95 11.67 15.62
CA VAL A 164 1.50 12.11 16.96
C VAL A 164 1.35 10.91 17.90
N LEU A 165 0.65 9.86 17.47
CA LEU A 165 0.44 8.66 18.27
C LEU A 165 1.75 7.88 18.51
N GLY A 166 2.64 7.86 17.52
CA GLY A 166 3.96 7.26 17.64
C GLY A 166 4.83 7.96 18.66
N LEU A 167 4.87 9.29 18.66
CA LEU A 167 5.58 10.09 19.66
C LEU A 167 5.01 9.86 21.06
N TRP A 168 3.69 9.88 21.17
CA TRP A 168 3.03 9.61 22.47
C TRP A 168 3.33 8.19 22.98
N GLY A 169 3.26 7.18 22.11
CA GLY A 169 3.60 5.79 22.46
C GLY A 169 5.07 5.63 22.88
N TRP A 170 5.99 6.29 22.18
CA TRP A 170 7.41 6.28 22.52
C TRP A 170 7.68 6.93 23.90
N LEU A 171 7.10 8.11 24.15
CA LEU A 171 7.22 8.78 25.44
C LEU A 171 6.64 7.95 26.58
N SER A 172 5.45 7.38 26.38
CA SER A 172 4.77 6.55 27.39
C SER A 172 5.57 5.29 27.73
N THR A 173 6.10 4.58 26.73
CA THR A 173 6.92 3.39 26.95
C THR A 173 8.23 3.72 27.65
N THR A 174 8.89 4.81 27.29
CA THR A 174 10.11 5.27 27.92
C THR A 174 9.88 5.62 29.39
N TYR A 175 8.78 6.31 29.70
CA TYR A 175 8.41 6.64 31.08
C TYR A 175 8.13 5.38 31.92
N LEU A 176 7.36 4.44 31.39
CA LEU A 176 7.04 3.18 32.08
C LEU A 176 8.28 2.30 32.34
N GLN A 177 9.19 2.23 31.36
CA GLN A 177 10.46 1.52 31.53
C GLN A 177 11.32 2.14 32.63
N LYS A 178 11.43 3.47 32.66
CA LYS A 178 12.19 4.20 33.67
C LYS A 178 11.62 3.94 35.08
N LYS A 179 10.29 3.96 35.23
CA LYS A 179 9.60 3.65 36.50
C LYS A 179 9.85 2.21 36.95
N ARG A 180 9.83 1.25 36.02
CA ARG A 180 10.07 -0.16 36.30
C ARG A 180 11.51 -0.42 36.76
N ILE A 181 12.50 0.25 36.14
CA ILE A 181 13.91 0.15 36.54
C ILE A 181 14.12 0.72 37.94
N GLN A 182 13.48 1.84 38.28
CA GLN A 182 13.56 2.45 39.61
C GLN A 182 12.91 1.58 40.68
N SER A 183 11.78 0.94 40.38
CA SER A 183 11.08 0.04 41.32
C SER A 183 11.85 -1.26 41.56
N ASN A 184 12.66 -1.73 40.64
CA ASN A 184 13.46 -2.95 40.78
C ASN A 184 14.88 -2.70 41.30
N LYS A 185 15.24 -1.48 41.66
CA LYS A 185 16.52 -1.18 42.28
C LYS A 185 16.51 -1.71 43.73
N PRO A 186 17.41 -2.66 44.10
CA PRO A 186 17.45 -3.16 45.46
C PRO A 186 17.69 -1.99 46.39
N SER A 187 16.88 -1.91 47.45
CA SER A 187 17.11 -1.01 48.57
C SER A 187 18.42 -1.45 49.26
N ASN A 188 19.52 -0.83 48.88
CA ASN A 188 20.76 -1.00 49.62
C ASN A 188 20.60 -0.22 50.95
N ALA A 189 20.09 -0.94 51.94
CA ALA A 189 20.27 -0.57 53.36
C ALA A 189 21.51 -1.26 53.89
#